data_fa2b1857add57d2982d679560eb52ba1
#
_entry.id   fa2b1857add57d2982d679560eb52ba1
#
_cell.length_a   1.000
_cell.length_b   1.000
_cell.length_c   1.000
_cell.angle_alpha   90.00
_cell.angle_beta   90.00
_cell.angle_gamma   90.00
#
_symmetry.space_group_name_H-M   'P 1'
#
loop_
_entity.id
_entity.type
_entity.pdbx_description
1 polymer ?
#
loop_
_entity_poly.entity_id
_entity_poly.type
_entity_poly.pdbx_seq_one_letter_code
_entity_poly.pdbx_strand_id
1 'polypeptide(L)'
;MPFTVEFIEQGRGILYVGAGVLMGSEVLAAKAALLADPDRVRNVLFLLVLLGDVTECPATTAEIRQLALLDQQIAQMNPDIVLAAVAPQDLMFGMARMWQAFTDTIGWTTAVFRSRAEADEWIRLTLAARAPSP
;
A
#
# COMPACT_ATOMS: atom_id res chain seq x y z
N MET A 1 14.08 12.05 0.00
CA MET A 1 13.78 10.77 -0.66
C MET A 1 12.38 10.81 -1.24
N PRO A 2 12.20 10.49 -2.54
CA PRO A 2 10.87 10.53 -3.18
C PRO A 2 9.88 9.50 -2.63
N PHE A 3 10.38 8.42 -2.05
CA PHE A 3 9.51 7.41 -1.45
C PHE A 3 10.04 7.04 -0.08
N THR A 4 9.27 7.33 0.97
CA THR A 4 9.66 7.09 2.34
C THR A 4 8.78 6.03 2.99
N VAL A 5 9.35 5.32 3.95
CA VAL A 5 8.66 4.25 4.69
C VAL A 5 8.75 4.58 6.17
N GLU A 6 7.62 4.61 6.84
CA GLU A 6 7.55 4.86 8.28
C GLU A 6 6.68 3.79 8.94
N PHE A 7 7.20 3.17 9.99
CA PHE A 7 6.42 2.21 10.77
C PHE A 7 5.70 2.96 11.88
N ILE A 8 4.38 2.80 11.93
CA ILE A 8 3.52 3.51 12.86
C ILE A 8 2.74 2.51 13.71
N GLU A 9 2.17 3.00 14.80
CA GLU A 9 1.35 2.20 15.71
C GLU A 9 2.07 0.92 16.15
N GLN A 10 3.34 1.05 16.56
CA GLN A 10 4.16 -0.05 17.07
C GLN A 10 4.36 -1.17 16.03
N GLY A 11 4.48 -0.77 14.77
CA GLY A 11 4.71 -1.70 13.66
C GLY A 11 3.45 -2.34 13.10
N ARG A 12 2.28 -2.02 13.62
CA ARG A 12 1.01 -2.54 13.08
C ARG A 12 0.62 -1.86 11.79
N GLY A 13 1.08 -0.63 11.56
CA GLY A 13 0.85 0.11 10.34
C GLY A 13 2.16 0.50 9.67
N ILE A 14 2.12 0.57 8.34
CA ILE A 14 3.23 1.11 7.55
C ILE A 14 2.69 2.26 6.73
N LEU A 15 3.34 3.42 6.86
CA LEU A 15 3.03 4.60 6.08
C LEU A 15 4.07 4.74 4.98
N TYR A 16 3.61 4.67 3.74
CA TYR A 16 4.44 4.95 2.56
C TYR A 16 4.05 6.34 2.03
N VAL A 17 5.04 7.19 1.81
CA VAL A 17 4.80 8.55 1.29
C VAL A 17 5.63 8.74 0.04
N GLY A 18 4.95 8.97 -1.09
CA GLY A 18 5.57 9.33 -2.35
C GLY A 18 5.54 10.84 -2.56
N ALA A 19 6.60 11.41 -3.12
CA ALA A 19 6.69 12.84 -3.43
C ALA A 19 7.60 13.05 -4.64
N GLY A 20 7.33 14.11 -5.39
CA GLY A 20 8.12 14.46 -6.57
C GLY A 20 8.01 13.41 -7.66
N VAL A 21 9.14 13.07 -8.29
CA VAL A 21 9.20 12.03 -9.32
C VAL A 21 9.32 10.67 -8.62
N LEU A 22 8.26 9.88 -8.69
CA LEU A 22 8.23 8.56 -8.05
C LEU A 22 8.59 7.49 -9.08
N MET A 23 9.76 6.88 -8.90
CA MET A 23 10.23 5.80 -9.77
C MET A 23 9.64 4.46 -9.32
N GLY A 24 9.26 3.63 -10.28
CA GLY A 24 8.78 2.28 -9.98
C GLY A 24 9.79 1.46 -9.20
N SER A 25 11.10 1.63 -9.49
CA SER A 25 12.18 0.93 -8.77
C SER A 25 12.20 1.25 -7.28
N GLU A 26 11.83 2.46 -6.89
CA GLU A 26 11.80 2.85 -5.47
C GLU A 26 10.69 2.14 -4.72
N VAL A 27 9.52 2.04 -5.35
CA VAL A 27 8.37 1.34 -4.76
C VAL A 27 8.67 -0.16 -4.65
N LEU A 28 9.24 -0.73 -5.71
CA LEU A 28 9.62 -2.15 -5.71
C LEU A 28 10.65 -2.46 -4.62
N ALA A 29 11.66 -1.59 -4.46
CA ALA A 29 12.67 -1.78 -3.42
C ALA A 29 12.07 -1.76 -2.01
N ALA A 30 11.11 -0.86 -1.76
CA ALA A 30 10.45 -0.77 -0.46
C ALA A 30 9.65 -2.03 -0.14
N LYS A 31 8.94 -2.57 -1.12
CA LYS A 31 8.18 -3.81 -0.94
C LYS A 31 9.09 -5.03 -0.80
N ALA A 32 10.18 -5.07 -1.55
CA ALA A 32 11.16 -6.14 -1.42
C ALA A 32 11.79 -6.14 -0.02
N ALA A 33 12.06 -4.96 0.54
CA ALA A 33 12.59 -4.83 1.89
C ALA A 33 11.60 -5.35 2.94
N LEU A 34 10.31 -5.08 2.75
CA LEU A 34 9.28 -5.61 3.64
C LEU A 34 9.20 -7.13 3.54
N LEU A 35 9.20 -7.66 2.32
CA LEU A 35 9.15 -9.11 2.08
C LEU A 35 10.33 -9.84 2.74
N ALA A 36 11.49 -9.19 2.82
CA ALA A 36 12.69 -9.76 3.44
C ALA A 36 12.64 -9.78 4.97
N ASP A 37 11.58 -9.25 5.58
CA ASP A 37 11.42 -9.18 7.03
C ASP A 37 10.09 -9.85 7.45
N PRO A 38 10.05 -11.19 7.53
CA PRO A 38 8.80 -11.91 7.80
C PRO A 38 8.12 -11.56 9.11
N ASP A 39 8.90 -11.28 10.16
CA ASP A 39 8.33 -10.93 11.48
C ASP A 39 7.56 -9.61 11.37
N ARG A 40 8.10 -8.66 10.61
CA ARG A 40 7.43 -7.38 10.39
C ARG A 40 6.16 -7.57 9.58
N VAL A 41 6.22 -8.38 8.52
CA VAL A 41 5.04 -8.70 7.70
C VAL A 41 3.91 -9.25 8.56
N ARG A 42 4.22 -10.19 9.46
CA ARG A 42 3.20 -10.83 10.31
C ARG A 42 2.56 -9.86 11.30
N ASN A 43 3.27 -8.81 11.69
CA ASN A 43 2.77 -7.83 12.67
C ASN A 43 1.91 -6.73 12.04
N VAL A 44 1.98 -6.55 10.73
CA VAL A 44 1.29 -5.47 10.02
C VAL A 44 -0.20 -5.77 9.91
N LEU A 45 -1.03 -4.76 10.25
CA LEU A 45 -2.47 -4.82 10.05
C LEU A 45 -2.90 -4.01 8.83
N PHE A 46 -2.20 -2.90 8.54
CA PHE A 46 -2.56 -2.04 7.42
C PHE A 46 -1.35 -1.35 6.80
N LEU A 47 -1.51 -1.03 5.52
CA LEU A 47 -0.58 -0.18 4.76
C LEU A 47 -1.35 1.05 4.30
N LEU A 48 -0.78 2.24 4.53
CA LEU A 48 -1.34 3.50 4.05
C LEU A 48 -0.34 4.14 3.10
N VAL A 49 -0.74 4.34 1.85
CA VAL A 49 0.12 4.86 0.79
C VAL A 49 -0.36 6.25 0.41
N LEU A 50 0.44 7.28 0.66
CA LEU A 50 0.11 8.67 0.37
C LEU A 50 0.84 9.12 -0.88
N LEU A 51 0.09 9.46 -1.93
CA LEU A 51 0.63 9.81 -3.24
C LEU A 51 0.29 11.26 -3.65
N GLY A 52 -0.18 12.08 -2.69
CA GLY A 52 -0.66 13.44 -2.97
C GLY A 52 0.42 14.39 -3.47
N ASP A 53 1.67 14.19 -3.08
CA ASP A 53 2.79 15.05 -3.45
C ASP A 53 3.61 14.51 -4.63
N VAL A 54 3.15 13.44 -5.27
CA VAL A 54 3.80 12.90 -6.47
C VAL A 54 3.46 13.80 -7.65
N THR A 55 4.50 14.29 -8.35
CA THR A 55 4.35 15.15 -9.52
C THR A 55 4.45 14.38 -10.84
N GLU A 56 5.28 13.31 -10.84
CA GLU A 56 5.45 12.43 -11.99
C GLU A 56 5.66 11.00 -11.50
N CYS A 57 5.17 10.06 -12.28
CA CYS A 57 5.40 8.64 -11.97
C CYS A 57 5.65 7.89 -13.28
N PRO A 58 6.93 7.74 -13.70
CA PRO A 58 7.27 7.04 -14.94
C PRO A 58 7.26 5.52 -14.81
N ALA A 59 6.64 4.98 -13.76
CA ALA A 59 6.53 3.55 -13.58
C ALA A 59 5.80 2.91 -14.77
N THR A 60 6.36 1.82 -15.28
CA THR A 60 5.79 1.07 -16.40
C THR A 60 4.72 0.10 -15.90
N THR A 61 3.87 -0.35 -16.82
CA THR A 61 2.90 -1.40 -16.54
C THR A 61 3.60 -2.66 -16.01
N ALA A 62 4.77 -2.99 -16.59
CA ALA A 62 5.57 -4.13 -16.13
C ALA A 62 6.01 -3.97 -14.68
N GLU A 63 6.43 -2.78 -14.28
CA GLU A 63 6.83 -2.51 -12.90
C GLU A 63 5.65 -2.58 -11.93
N ILE A 64 4.48 -2.09 -12.33
CA ILE A 64 3.27 -2.20 -11.52
C ILE A 64 2.87 -3.68 -11.35
N ARG A 65 3.04 -4.46 -12.40
CA ARG A 65 2.78 -5.90 -12.32
C ARG A 65 3.78 -6.61 -11.40
N GLN A 66 5.07 -6.21 -11.44
CA GLN A 66 6.08 -6.73 -10.51
C GLN A 66 5.73 -6.37 -9.07
N LEU A 67 5.24 -5.16 -8.82
CA LEU A 67 4.79 -4.73 -7.50
C LEU A 67 3.66 -5.64 -6.99
N ALA A 68 2.70 -5.95 -7.86
CA ALA A 68 1.61 -6.86 -7.51
C ALA A 68 2.12 -8.26 -7.16
N LEU A 69 3.16 -8.75 -7.85
CA LEU A 69 3.77 -10.05 -7.54
C LEU A 69 4.46 -10.04 -6.17
N LEU A 70 5.16 -8.96 -5.82
CA LEU A 70 5.74 -8.82 -4.49
C LEU A 70 4.65 -8.79 -3.41
N ASP A 71 3.57 -8.05 -3.64
CA ASP A 71 2.45 -8.00 -2.72
C ASP A 71 1.78 -9.37 -2.57
N GLN A 72 1.71 -10.15 -3.64
CA GLN A 72 1.20 -11.52 -3.57
C GLN A 72 2.05 -12.39 -2.65
N GLN A 73 3.38 -12.26 -2.71
CA GLN A 73 4.27 -13.00 -1.82
C GLN A 73 4.12 -12.55 -0.37
N ILE A 74 3.97 -11.24 -0.13
CA ILE A 74 3.69 -10.72 1.21
C ILE A 74 2.35 -11.27 1.72
N ALA A 75 1.34 -11.31 0.87
CA ALA A 75 0.02 -11.81 1.23
C ALA A 75 0.01 -13.30 1.58
N GLN A 76 0.93 -14.09 1.05
CA GLN A 76 1.09 -15.50 1.44
C GLN A 76 1.50 -15.62 2.92
N MET A 77 2.25 -14.64 3.42
CA MET A 77 2.64 -14.61 4.83
C MET A 77 1.59 -13.93 5.72
N ASN A 78 0.85 -12.97 5.16
CA ASN A 78 -0.17 -12.23 5.90
C ASN A 78 -1.32 -11.83 4.95
N PRO A 79 -2.34 -12.67 4.81
CA PRO A 79 -3.45 -12.41 3.89
C PRO A 79 -4.46 -11.39 4.42
N ASP A 80 -4.34 -10.95 5.66
CA ASP A 80 -5.34 -10.10 6.32
C ASP A 80 -4.99 -8.61 6.28
N ILE A 81 -3.95 -8.21 5.53
CA ILE A 81 -3.55 -6.82 5.44
C ILE A 81 -4.63 -5.98 4.75
N VAL A 82 -4.89 -4.80 5.31
CA VAL A 82 -5.75 -3.77 4.72
C VAL A 82 -4.84 -2.71 4.09
N LEU A 83 -5.04 -2.38 2.82
CA LEU A 83 -4.25 -1.36 2.15
C LEU A 83 -5.14 -0.25 1.61
N ALA A 84 -4.84 0.99 1.98
CA ALA A 84 -5.47 2.17 1.44
C ALA A 84 -4.44 3.02 0.70
N ALA A 85 -4.75 3.43 -0.52
CA ALA A 85 -3.95 4.38 -1.28
C ALA A 85 -4.70 5.70 -1.39
N VAL A 86 -4.00 6.82 -1.16
CA VAL A 86 -4.55 8.16 -1.27
C VAL A 86 -3.92 8.84 -2.47
N ALA A 87 -4.72 9.11 -3.49
CA ALA A 87 -4.26 9.70 -4.75
C ALA A 87 -5.25 10.78 -5.20
N PRO A 88 -5.05 12.04 -4.76
CA PRO A 88 -5.96 13.14 -5.12
C PRO A 88 -5.98 13.44 -6.62
N GLN A 89 -4.87 13.21 -7.32
CA GLN A 89 -4.73 13.54 -8.74
C GLN A 89 -5.05 12.34 -9.62
N ASP A 90 -5.61 12.61 -10.79
CA ASP A 90 -6.12 11.57 -11.70
C ASP A 90 -5.05 10.57 -12.13
N LEU A 91 -3.83 11.05 -12.44
CA LEU A 91 -2.75 10.14 -12.87
C LEU A 91 -2.47 9.06 -11.83
N MET A 92 -2.21 9.47 -10.60
CA MET A 92 -1.88 8.53 -9.53
C MET A 92 -3.09 7.70 -9.09
N PHE A 93 -4.28 8.28 -9.16
CA PHE A 93 -5.51 7.54 -8.90
C PHE A 93 -5.65 6.38 -9.90
N GLY A 94 -5.42 6.68 -11.20
CA GLY A 94 -5.48 5.66 -12.24
C GLY A 94 -4.43 4.58 -12.08
N MET A 95 -3.20 4.95 -11.70
CA MET A 95 -2.13 3.98 -11.48
C MET A 95 -2.41 3.10 -10.25
N ALA A 96 -2.93 3.68 -9.18
CA ALA A 96 -3.33 2.93 -8.00
C ALA A 96 -4.45 1.94 -8.31
N ARG A 97 -5.42 2.33 -9.14
CA ARG A 97 -6.48 1.44 -9.60
C ARG A 97 -5.94 0.31 -10.47
N MET A 98 -4.93 0.58 -11.30
CA MET A 98 -4.27 -0.46 -12.10
C MET A 98 -3.60 -1.50 -11.20
N TRP A 99 -2.84 -1.04 -10.19
CA TRP A 99 -2.23 -1.94 -9.20
C TRP A 99 -3.32 -2.77 -8.49
N GLN A 100 -4.41 -2.13 -8.09
CA GLN A 100 -5.53 -2.81 -7.42
C GLN A 100 -6.11 -3.92 -8.29
N ALA A 101 -6.24 -3.68 -9.60
CA ALA A 101 -6.73 -4.71 -10.53
C ALA A 101 -5.79 -5.90 -10.60
N PHE A 102 -4.47 -5.68 -10.58
CA PHE A 102 -3.48 -6.76 -10.59
C PHE A 102 -3.43 -7.54 -9.28
N THR A 103 -3.93 -6.96 -8.18
CA THR A 103 -3.90 -7.60 -6.86
C THR A 103 -5.26 -8.11 -6.40
N ASP A 104 -6.25 -8.13 -7.28
CA ASP A 104 -7.63 -8.48 -6.94
C ASP A 104 -7.76 -9.88 -6.32
N THR A 105 -6.86 -10.80 -6.66
CA THR A 105 -6.94 -12.20 -6.22
C THR A 105 -6.05 -12.54 -5.03
N ILE A 106 -5.29 -11.58 -4.48
CA ILE A 106 -4.32 -11.90 -3.42
C ILE A 106 -4.92 -11.98 -2.01
N GLY A 107 -6.17 -11.57 -1.85
CA GLY A 107 -6.87 -11.69 -0.56
C GLY A 107 -6.86 -10.44 0.30
N TRP A 108 -6.02 -9.45 0.01
CA TRP A 108 -6.02 -8.20 0.78
C TRP A 108 -7.29 -7.40 0.52
N THR A 109 -7.72 -6.67 1.55
CA THR A 109 -8.78 -5.68 1.40
C THR A 109 -8.15 -4.36 1.02
N THR A 110 -8.42 -3.88 -0.19
CA THR A 110 -7.78 -2.67 -0.73
C THR A 110 -8.81 -1.66 -1.19
N ALA A 111 -8.47 -0.37 -1.07
CA ALA A 111 -9.28 0.71 -1.61
C ALA A 111 -8.40 1.90 -1.99
N VAL A 112 -8.86 2.69 -2.94
CA VAL A 112 -8.17 3.89 -3.41
C VAL A 112 -9.07 5.09 -3.13
N PHE A 113 -8.50 6.11 -2.51
CA PHE A 113 -9.23 7.31 -2.08
C PHE A 113 -8.60 8.58 -2.65
N ARG A 114 -9.38 9.63 -2.71
CA ARG A 114 -8.91 10.96 -3.10
C ARG A 114 -8.44 11.78 -1.91
N SER A 115 -8.84 11.43 -0.69
CA SER A 115 -8.42 12.17 0.50
C SER A 115 -7.92 11.22 1.60
N ARG A 116 -6.97 11.72 2.39
CA ARG A 116 -6.44 10.95 3.51
C ARG A 116 -7.50 10.71 4.59
N ALA A 117 -8.36 11.70 4.83
CA ALA A 117 -9.41 11.56 5.85
C ALA A 117 -10.34 10.37 5.55
N GLU A 118 -10.71 10.19 4.28
CA GLU A 118 -11.53 9.06 3.86
C GLU A 118 -10.77 7.73 4.05
N ALA A 119 -9.49 7.70 3.71
CA ALA A 119 -8.67 6.50 3.85
C ALA A 119 -8.51 6.12 5.32
N ASP A 120 -8.19 7.07 6.18
CA ASP A 120 -8.03 6.83 7.63
C ASP A 120 -9.30 6.25 8.24
N GLU A 121 -10.45 6.83 7.90
CA GLU A 121 -11.75 6.36 8.41
C GLU A 121 -12.06 4.95 7.91
N TRP A 122 -11.80 4.69 6.64
CA TRP A 122 -12.04 3.37 6.06
C TRP A 122 -11.16 2.30 6.71
N ILE A 123 -9.87 2.60 6.96
CA ILE A 123 -8.97 1.67 7.65
C ILE A 123 -9.51 1.39 9.05
N ARG A 124 -9.88 2.44 9.78
CA ARG A 124 -10.40 2.31 11.15
C ARG A 124 -11.63 1.41 11.17
N LEU A 125 -12.58 1.66 10.28
CA LEU A 125 -13.82 0.88 10.23
C LEU A 125 -13.58 -0.56 9.81
N THR A 126 -12.70 -0.78 8.83
CA THR A 126 -12.39 -2.11 8.32
C THR A 126 -11.72 -2.96 9.41
N LEU A 127 -10.76 -2.40 10.13
CA LEU A 127 -10.09 -3.12 11.21
C LEU A 127 -11.03 -3.37 12.39
N ALA A 128 -11.89 -2.41 12.72
CA ALA A 128 -12.87 -2.57 13.79
C ALA A 128 -13.85 -3.71 13.50
N ALA A 129 -14.28 -3.85 12.24
CA ALA A 129 -15.19 -4.90 11.83
C ALA A 129 -14.57 -6.30 11.92
N ARG A 130 -13.22 -6.38 11.94
CA ARG A 130 -12.47 -7.64 12.04
C ARG A 130 -12.09 -8.00 13.47
N ALA A 131 -12.23 -7.05 14.41
CA ALA A 131 -11.86 -7.31 15.80
C ALA A 131 -12.75 -8.43 16.35
N PRO A 132 -12.17 -9.39 17.07
CA PRO A 132 -12.99 -10.45 17.67
C PRO A 132 -13.94 -9.87 18.70
N SER A 133 -15.15 -10.40 18.73
CA SER A 133 -16.14 -10.02 19.75
C SER A 133 -15.67 -10.54 21.10
N PRO A 134 -15.77 -9.74 22.17
CA PRO A 134 -15.44 -10.20 23.51
C PRO A 134 -16.33 -11.34 23.99
#